data_30fa4b868f54530e0b055759732b67bd
#
_entry.id   30fa4b868f54530e0b055759732b67bd
#
_cell.length_a   1.000
_cell.length_b   1.000
_cell.length_c   1.000
_cell.angle_alpha   90.00
_cell.angle_beta   90.00
_cell.angle_gamma   90.00
#
_symmetry.space_group_name_H-M   'P 1'
#
loop_
_entity.id
_entity.type
_entity.pdbx_description
1 polymer ?
#
loop_
_entity_poly.entity_id
_entity_poly.type
_entity_poly.pdbx_seq_one_letter_code
_entity_poly.pdbx_strand_id
1 'polypeptide(L)'
;GSITGTIDLTHREMHAGSIMVLRRGHIIHDICESSDFSGFFIIAEDDKLDGLLPMMTYMAPCLAYFKDNPIVPVDAGELENIKLLHNLLLRKNTIGDGAPYTQKTVNAVCEALFYETLGIYTTVMNRQNRTPSRREELLSKFITLVEQDFRRERTVVYYARKLCLSPKHLSAVVKAASGMTAGEWIDRKVILEAKLLLRNTGMTIQEISTELNFSNQSFFGKYFKHLTGRSPREFRSNNDS
;
A
#
# COMPACT_ATOMS: atom_id res chain seq x y z
N GLY A 1 -1.31 13.73 26.17
CA GLY A 1 -0.17 14.43 25.60
C GLY A 1 -0.31 14.79 24.13
N SER A 2 0.67 15.49 23.62
CA SER A 2 0.72 15.89 22.21
C SER A 2 2.12 15.70 21.64
N ILE A 3 2.19 15.61 20.30
CA ILE A 3 3.43 15.62 19.54
C ILE A 3 3.30 16.66 18.42
N THR A 4 4.31 17.50 18.27
CA THR A 4 4.38 18.47 17.19
C THR A 4 5.54 18.13 16.27
N GLY A 5 5.49 18.59 15.03
CA GLY A 5 6.57 18.38 14.07
C GLY A 5 6.22 18.95 12.70
N THR A 6 7.18 18.93 11.82
CA THR A 6 6.97 19.36 10.44
C THR A 6 6.92 18.15 9.53
N ILE A 7 5.84 18.02 8.79
CA ILE A 7 5.63 16.99 7.77
C ILE A 7 5.49 17.69 6.42
N ASP A 8 6.36 17.37 5.46
CA ASP A 8 6.37 17.95 4.11
C ASP A 8 6.29 19.50 4.12
N LEU A 9 7.14 20.14 4.93
CA LEU A 9 7.21 21.59 5.11
C LEU A 9 5.98 22.22 5.81
N THR A 10 5.05 21.41 6.31
CA THR A 10 3.87 21.87 7.05
C THR A 10 4.00 21.52 8.52
N HIS A 11 3.94 22.53 9.39
CA HIS A 11 3.89 22.28 10.83
C HIS A 11 2.58 21.58 11.20
N ARG A 12 2.66 20.50 11.96
CA ARG A 12 1.54 19.67 12.40
C ARG A 12 1.60 19.43 13.89
N GLU A 13 0.44 19.35 14.49
CA GLU A 13 0.26 18.95 15.88
C GLU A 13 -0.71 17.77 15.94
N MET A 14 -0.36 16.78 16.74
CA MET A 14 -1.16 15.58 16.99
C MET A 14 -1.46 15.49 18.48
N HIS A 15 -2.72 15.35 18.82
CA HIS A 15 -3.20 15.21 20.18
C HIS A 15 -3.59 13.77 20.50
N ALA A 16 -3.76 13.47 21.79
CA ALA A 16 -4.32 12.19 22.25
C ALA A 16 -5.66 11.88 21.54
N GLY A 17 -5.90 10.61 21.21
CA GLY A 17 -7.08 10.21 20.43
C GLY A 17 -6.96 10.53 18.95
N SER A 18 -5.76 10.51 18.41
CA SER A 18 -5.49 10.66 16.99
C SER A 18 -4.58 9.55 16.46
N ILE A 19 -4.66 9.26 15.18
CA ILE A 19 -3.68 8.45 14.45
C ILE A 19 -2.98 9.30 13.40
N MET A 20 -1.71 8.96 13.14
CA MET A 20 -0.92 9.55 12.06
C MET A 20 -0.46 8.45 11.11
N VAL A 21 -0.75 8.62 9.82
CA VAL A 21 -0.30 7.71 8.77
C VAL A 21 0.78 8.39 7.95
N LEU A 22 1.99 7.89 8.08
CA LEU A 22 3.15 8.33 7.32
C LEU A 22 3.41 7.33 6.20
N ARG A 23 3.66 7.84 5.01
CA ARG A 23 3.95 7.04 3.83
C ARG A 23 5.34 7.33 3.33
N ARG A 24 5.85 6.42 2.52
CA ARG A 24 7.10 6.63 1.80
C ARG A 24 7.10 7.97 1.07
N GLY A 25 8.13 8.75 1.28
CA GLY A 25 8.31 10.06 0.68
C GLY A 25 7.89 11.24 1.56
N HIS A 26 7.25 11.03 2.72
CA HIS A 26 7.09 12.10 3.71
C HIS A 26 8.44 12.43 4.34
N ILE A 27 8.71 13.71 4.46
CA ILE A 27 9.88 14.23 5.17
C ILE A 27 9.40 14.77 6.51
N ILE A 28 9.99 14.26 7.60
CA ILE A 28 9.62 14.63 8.96
C ILE A 28 10.84 15.21 9.65
N HIS A 29 10.65 16.35 10.29
CA HIS A 29 11.69 16.97 11.12
C HIS A 29 11.08 17.83 12.24
N ASP A 30 11.93 18.30 13.15
CA ASP A 30 11.56 19.15 14.28
C ASP A 30 10.48 18.54 15.19
N ILE A 31 10.62 17.24 15.49
CA ILE A 31 9.67 16.52 16.35
C ILE A 31 9.91 16.94 17.80
N CYS A 32 8.82 17.34 18.47
CA CYS A 32 8.81 17.68 19.89
C CYS A 32 7.60 17.04 20.57
N GLU A 33 7.85 16.34 21.66
CA GLU A 33 6.82 15.64 22.45
C GLU A 33 6.56 16.42 23.75
N SER A 34 5.29 16.46 24.18
CA SER A 34 4.94 16.95 25.51
C SER A 34 5.39 15.96 26.58
N SER A 35 5.62 16.43 27.82
CA SER A 35 6.10 15.60 28.93
C SER A 35 5.15 14.44 29.29
N ASP A 36 3.89 14.53 28.92
CA ASP A 36 2.85 13.52 29.13
C ASP A 36 2.50 12.75 27.85
N PHE A 37 3.34 12.86 26.79
CA PHE A 37 3.13 12.12 25.56
C PHE A 37 3.18 10.61 25.79
N SER A 38 2.18 9.91 25.25
CA SER A 38 2.14 8.45 25.22
C SER A 38 1.57 7.99 23.90
N GLY A 39 2.30 7.13 23.22
CA GLY A 39 1.91 6.64 21.91
C GLY A 39 2.61 5.32 21.57
N PHE A 40 2.26 4.75 20.43
CA PHE A 40 2.92 3.59 19.84
C PHE A 40 3.05 3.75 18.34
N PHE A 41 3.99 3.04 17.76
CA PHE A 41 4.29 3.09 16.35
C PHE A 41 4.14 1.69 15.73
N ILE A 42 3.64 1.65 14.50
CA ILE A 42 3.62 0.44 13.68
C ILE A 42 4.36 0.78 12.39
N ILE A 43 5.48 0.10 12.17
CA ILE A 43 6.29 0.27 10.96
C ILE A 43 6.14 -0.99 10.14
N ALA A 44 5.71 -0.85 8.89
CA ALA A 44 5.58 -1.93 7.94
C ALA A 44 6.50 -1.70 6.75
N GLU A 45 7.23 -2.74 6.35
CA GLU A 45 8.01 -2.74 5.10
C GLU A 45 7.08 -2.88 3.89
N ASP A 46 7.48 -2.28 2.77
CA ASP A 46 6.68 -2.28 1.53
C ASP A 46 6.33 -3.68 1.02
N ASP A 47 7.24 -4.65 1.17
CA ASP A 47 7.02 -6.03 0.74
C ASP A 47 6.00 -6.78 1.61
N LYS A 48 5.87 -6.41 2.87
CA LYS A 48 4.83 -6.93 3.78
C LYS A 48 3.43 -6.41 3.42
N LEU A 49 3.37 -5.25 2.80
CA LEU A 49 2.13 -4.64 2.31
C LEU A 49 1.69 -5.17 0.93
N ASP A 50 2.51 -5.97 0.25
CA ASP A 50 2.18 -6.54 -1.06
C ASP A 50 0.89 -7.38 -1.03
N GLY A 51 0.59 -8.05 0.08
CA GLY A 51 -0.67 -8.77 0.29
C GLY A 51 -1.92 -7.85 0.30
N LEU A 52 -1.73 -6.57 0.60
CA LEU A 52 -2.80 -5.56 0.68
C LEU A 52 -3.04 -4.83 -0.66
N LEU A 53 -2.21 -5.07 -1.68
CA LEU A 53 -2.32 -4.41 -2.98
C LEU A 53 -3.65 -4.65 -3.71
N PRO A 54 -4.33 -5.82 -3.61
CA PRO A 54 -5.65 -5.98 -4.21
C PRO A 54 -6.66 -4.95 -3.67
N MET A 55 -6.42 -4.44 -2.46
CA MET A 55 -7.27 -3.46 -1.79
C MET A 55 -6.99 -2.02 -2.18
N MET A 56 -5.85 -1.76 -2.82
CA MET A 56 -5.45 -0.39 -3.19
C MET A 56 -6.44 0.27 -4.17
N THR A 57 -7.22 -0.51 -4.90
CA THR A 57 -8.32 0.01 -5.73
C THR A 57 -9.36 0.74 -4.87
N TYR A 58 -9.72 0.15 -3.74
CA TYR A 58 -10.65 0.75 -2.77
C TYR A 58 -10.03 1.93 -2.01
N MET A 59 -8.69 1.94 -1.91
CA MET A 59 -7.94 3.01 -1.23
C MET A 59 -7.69 4.25 -2.08
N ALA A 60 -7.89 4.20 -3.39
CA ALA A 60 -7.52 5.29 -4.28
C ALA A 60 -8.01 6.67 -3.79
N PRO A 61 -9.27 6.84 -3.33
CA PRO A 61 -9.73 8.11 -2.75
C PRO A 61 -8.99 8.48 -1.47
N CYS A 62 -8.70 7.49 -0.62
CA CYS A 62 -8.05 7.70 0.67
C CYS A 62 -6.55 8.02 0.52
N LEU A 63 -5.87 7.46 -0.49
CA LEU A 63 -4.42 7.66 -0.67
C LEU A 63 -4.04 9.12 -0.89
N ALA A 64 -4.83 9.85 -1.67
CA ALA A 64 -4.60 11.28 -1.87
C ALA A 64 -4.94 12.07 -0.60
N TYR A 65 -6.01 11.67 0.10
CA TYR A 65 -6.42 12.30 1.35
C TYR A 65 -5.39 12.11 2.46
N PHE A 66 -4.80 10.92 2.62
CA PHE A 66 -3.73 10.66 3.59
C PHE A 66 -2.54 11.60 3.44
N LYS A 67 -2.20 11.94 2.21
CA LYS A 67 -1.08 12.83 1.95
C LYS A 67 -1.30 14.22 2.53
N ASP A 68 -2.48 14.76 2.30
CA ASP A 68 -2.81 16.12 2.73
C ASP A 68 -3.26 16.16 4.20
N ASN A 69 -3.75 15.03 4.73
CA ASN A 69 -4.28 14.87 6.09
C ASN A 69 -3.66 13.65 6.78
N PRO A 70 -2.36 13.67 7.08
CA PRO A 70 -1.69 12.54 7.70
C PRO A 70 -2.18 12.25 9.12
N ILE A 71 -2.76 13.23 9.80
CA ILE A 71 -3.28 13.12 11.16
C ILE A 71 -4.80 13.23 11.14
N VAL A 72 -5.47 12.25 11.73
CA VAL A 72 -6.93 12.26 11.87
C VAL A 72 -7.34 11.85 13.30
N PRO A 73 -8.40 12.45 13.83
CA PRO A 73 -8.96 12.01 15.11
C PRO A 73 -9.59 10.64 14.97
N VAL A 74 -9.54 9.86 16.05
CA VAL A 74 -10.18 8.55 16.17
C VAL A 74 -11.10 8.54 17.38
N ASP A 75 -12.19 7.80 17.31
CA ASP A 75 -13.01 7.58 18.49
C ASP A 75 -12.39 6.55 19.45
N ALA A 76 -12.91 6.46 20.66
CA ALA A 76 -12.36 5.59 21.69
C ALA A 76 -12.41 4.10 21.30
N GLY A 77 -13.46 3.66 20.60
CA GLY A 77 -13.61 2.28 20.15
C GLY A 77 -12.62 1.94 19.01
N GLU A 78 -12.47 2.83 18.04
CA GLU A 78 -11.49 2.71 16.95
C GLU A 78 -10.05 2.62 17.51
N LEU A 79 -9.74 3.49 18.48
CA LEU A 79 -8.42 3.49 19.13
C LEU A 79 -8.16 2.19 19.89
N GLU A 80 -9.17 1.66 20.58
CA GLU A 80 -9.06 0.40 21.31
C GLU A 80 -8.83 -0.78 20.38
N ASN A 81 -9.53 -0.85 19.23
CA ASN A 81 -9.29 -1.86 18.21
C ASN A 81 -7.84 -1.85 17.71
N ILE A 82 -7.32 -0.67 17.38
CA ILE A 82 -5.92 -0.53 16.94
C ILE A 82 -4.94 -0.97 18.02
N LYS A 83 -5.18 -0.61 19.30
CA LYS A 83 -4.36 -1.05 20.43
C LYS A 83 -4.36 -2.57 20.60
N LEU A 84 -5.51 -3.21 20.47
CA LEU A 84 -5.63 -4.67 20.56
C LEU A 84 -4.81 -5.36 19.47
N LEU A 85 -4.90 -4.90 18.24
CA LEU A 85 -4.14 -5.43 17.11
C LEU A 85 -2.63 -5.18 17.27
N HIS A 86 -2.25 -3.99 17.73
CA HIS A 86 -0.84 -3.66 18.04
C HIS A 86 -0.28 -4.58 19.14
N ASN A 87 -1.00 -4.78 20.24
CA ASN A 87 -0.60 -5.68 21.31
C ASN A 87 -0.44 -7.13 20.84
N LEU A 88 -1.31 -7.58 19.91
CA LEU A 88 -1.18 -8.90 19.32
C LEU A 88 0.09 -9.02 18.46
N LEU A 89 0.45 -7.99 17.69
CA LEU A 89 1.72 -7.95 16.95
C LEU A 89 2.92 -8.02 17.88
N LEU A 90 2.94 -7.24 18.95
CA LEU A 90 4.02 -7.26 19.94
C LEU A 90 4.23 -8.67 20.51
N ARG A 91 3.14 -9.34 20.93
CA ARG A 91 3.20 -10.70 21.46
C ARG A 91 3.72 -11.70 20.43
N LYS A 92 3.35 -11.57 19.15
CA LYS A 92 3.82 -12.47 18.10
C LYS A 92 5.29 -12.25 17.76
N ASN A 93 5.78 -11.03 17.77
CA ASN A 93 7.20 -10.74 17.57
C ASN A 93 8.10 -11.25 18.72
N THR A 94 7.58 -11.36 19.95
CA THR A 94 8.33 -11.88 21.10
C THR A 94 8.38 -13.41 21.17
N ILE A 95 7.45 -14.12 20.51
CA ILE A 95 7.38 -15.60 20.56
C ILE A 95 8.44 -16.26 19.64
N GLY A 96 9.10 -15.49 18.77
CA GLY A 96 10.10 -15.98 17.81
C GLY A 96 9.49 -16.75 16.64
N ASP A 97 10.27 -16.89 15.57
CA ASP A 97 9.83 -17.47 14.28
C ASP A 97 9.54 -18.99 14.28
N GLY A 98 9.62 -19.64 15.44
CA GLY A 98 9.53 -21.10 15.55
C GLY A 98 8.12 -21.68 15.70
N ALA A 99 7.10 -20.86 15.99
CA ALA A 99 5.75 -21.38 16.18
C ALA A 99 5.01 -21.49 14.83
N PRO A 100 4.33 -22.63 14.56
CA PRO A 100 3.55 -22.81 13.34
C PRO A 100 2.57 -21.66 13.12
N TYR A 101 2.46 -21.20 11.88
CA TYR A 101 1.53 -20.12 11.45
C TYR A 101 1.77 -18.72 12.04
N THR A 102 2.85 -18.46 12.78
CA THR A 102 3.15 -17.13 13.35
C THR A 102 3.16 -16.06 12.25
N GLN A 103 3.88 -16.29 11.16
CA GLN A 103 3.94 -15.33 10.05
C GLN A 103 2.57 -15.11 9.38
N LYS A 104 1.75 -16.15 9.25
CA LYS A 104 0.39 -16.01 8.71
C LYS A 104 -0.49 -15.17 9.63
N THR A 105 -0.36 -15.35 10.94
CA THR A 105 -1.08 -14.56 11.93
C THR A 105 -0.64 -13.09 11.88
N VAL A 106 0.68 -12.82 11.82
CA VAL A 106 1.21 -11.46 11.69
C VAL A 106 0.65 -10.77 10.44
N ASN A 107 0.67 -11.46 9.29
CA ASN A 107 0.12 -10.91 8.05
C ASN A 107 -1.38 -10.59 8.17
N ALA A 108 -2.17 -11.48 8.77
CA ALA A 108 -3.61 -11.25 8.98
C ALA A 108 -3.89 -10.07 9.93
N VAL A 109 -3.06 -9.89 10.96
CA VAL A 109 -3.18 -8.74 11.88
C VAL A 109 -2.78 -7.44 11.19
N CYS A 110 -1.73 -7.45 10.36
CA CYS A 110 -1.38 -6.29 9.54
C CYS A 110 -2.50 -5.92 8.56
N GLU A 111 -3.14 -6.93 7.96
CA GLU A 111 -4.31 -6.73 7.10
C GLU A 111 -5.48 -6.11 7.87
N ALA A 112 -5.80 -6.61 9.07
CA ALA A 112 -6.83 -6.05 9.93
C ALA A 112 -6.52 -4.59 10.31
N LEU A 113 -5.29 -4.28 10.74
CA LEU A 113 -4.86 -2.91 11.04
C LEU A 113 -5.03 -1.96 9.85
N PHE A 114 -4.74 -2.47 8.68
CA PHE A 114 -4.91 -1.71 7.45
C PHE A 114 -6.39 -1.38 7.20
N TYR A 115 -7.31 -2.35 7.35
CA TYR A 115 -8.74 -2.11 7.20
C TYR A 115 -9.30 -1.18 8.27
N GLU A 116 -8.89 -1.33 9.53
CA GLU A 116 -9.28 -0.40 10.60
C GLU A 116 -8.85 1.03 10.26
N THR A 117 -7.58 1.21 9.86
CA THR A 117 -7.08 2.52 9.45
C THR A 117 -7.85 3.10 8.27
N LEU A 118 -8.15 2.28 7.26
CA LEU A 118 -8.92 2.69 6.09
C LEU A 118 -10.35 3.08 6.46
N GLY A 119 -10.98 2.32 7.35
CA GLY A 119 -12.32 2.61 7.88
C GLY A 119 -12.39 3.96 8.57
N ILE A 120 -11.43 4.26 9.43
CA ILE A 120 -11.29 5.54 10.13
C ILE A 120 -11.21 6.70 9.13
N TYR A 121 -10.27 6.62 8.18
CA TYR A 121 -10.11 7.68 7.18
C TYR A 121 -11.34 7.85 6.29
N THR A 122 -11.97 6.76 5.88
CA THR A 122 -13.21 6.80 5.10
C THR A 122 -14.34 7.47 5.89
N THR A 123 -14.45 7.17 7.17
CA THR A 123 -15.43 7.80 8.07
C THR A 123 -15.19 9.31 8.20
N VAL A 124 -13.94 9.72 8.42
CA VAL A 124 -13.57 11.14 8.50
C VAL A 124 -13.86 11.87 7.19
N MET A 125 -13.50 11.27 6.05
CA MET A 125 -13.78 11.83 4.72
C MET A 125 -15.29 12.02 4.48
N ASN A 126 -16.10 11.03 4.83
CA ASN A 126 -17.55 11.07 4.65
C ASN A 126 -18.21 12.13 5.55
N ARG A 127 -17.76 12.28 6.80
CA ARG A 127 -18.25 13.32 7.74
C ARG A 127 -18.02 14.73 7.22
N GLN A 128 -16.97 14.93 6.41
CA GLN A 128 -16.65 16.23 5.83
C GLN A 128 -17.50 16.60 4.59
N ASN A 129 -18.42 15.73 4.14
CA ASN A 129 -19.20 15.90 2.90
C ASN A 129 -18.34 16.35 1.71
N ARG A 130 -17.12 15.84 1.62
CA ARG A 130 -16.11 16.31 0.70
C ARG A 130 -16.33 15.72 -0.69
N THR A 131 -16.35 16.57 -1.70
CA THR A 131 -16.23 16.11 -3.09
C THR A 131 -14.78 15.74 -3.41
N PRO A 132 -14.53 14.57 -4.02
CA PRO A 132 -13.19 14.21 -4.45
C PRO A 132 -12.58 15.27 -5.35
N SER A 133 -11.33 15.61 -5.14
CA SER A 133 -10.61 16.50 -6.03
C SER A 133 -10.43 15.83 -7.42
N ARG A 134 -10.25 16.66 -8.46
CA ARG A 134 -9.96 16.15 -9.81
C ARG A 134 -8.76 15.18 -9.85
N ARG A 135 -7.79 15.36 -8.95
CA ARG A 135 -6.61 14.50 -8.83
C ARG A 135 -6.98 13.13 -8.25
N GLU A 136 -7.84 13.09 -7.25
CA GLU A 136 -8.34 11.86 -6.63
C GLU A 136 -9.21 11.06 -7.60
N GLU A 137 -10.08 11.74 -8.34
CA GLU A 137 -10.89 11.11 -9.38
C GLU A 137 -10.00 10.49 -10.47
N LEU A 138 -8.96 11.20 -10.88
CA LEU A 138 -8.04 10.70 -11.89
C LEU A 138 -7.25 9.49 -11.39
N LEU A 139 -6.76 9.53 -10.16
CA LEU A 139 -6.09 8.38 -9.52
C LEU A 139 -7.03 7.18 -9.47
N SER A 140 -8.27 7.36 -9.04
CA SER A 140 -9.28 6.30 -8.97
C SER A 140 -9.54 5.68 -10.35
N LYS A 141 -9.76 6.51 -11.38
CA LYS A 141 -9.94 6.06 -12.76
C LYS A 141 -8.72 5.28 -13.28
N PHE A 142 -7.51 5.78 -13.00
CA PHE A 142 -6.27 5.12 -13.38
C PHE A 142 -6.15 3.74 -12.75
N ILE A 143 -6.37 3.62 -11.42
CA ILE A 143 -6.29 2.35 -10.70
C ILE A 143 -7.33 1.37 -11.23
N THR A 144 -8.57 1.81 -11.46
CA THR A 144 -9.62 0.96 -12.06
C THR A 144 -9.21 0.42 -13.42
N LEU A 145 -8.62 1.25 -14.29
CA LEU A 145 -8.13 0.81 -15.59
C LEU A 145 -6.96 -0.17 -15.46
N VAL A 146 -6.05 0.05 -14.51
CA VAL A 146 -4.96 -0.90 -14.26
C VAL A 146 -5.52 -2.25 -13.81
N GLU A 147 -6.49 -2.29 -12.89
CA GLU A 147 -7.14 -3.53 -12.46
C GLU A 147 -7.78 -4.31 -13.63
N GLN A 148 -8.37 -3.60 -14.58
CA GLN A 148 -9.02 -4.21 -15.73
C GLN A 148 -8.03 -4.74 -16.77
N ASP A 149 -6.96 -4.02 -17.03
CA ASP A 149 -6.14 -4.22 -18.23
C ASP A 149 -4.70 -4.69 -17.95
N PHE A 150 -4.21 -4.72 -16.71
CA PHE A 150 -2.80 -4.98 -16.38
C PHE A 150 -2.22 -6.29 -16.93
N ARG A 151 -3.06 -7.32 -17.08
CA ARG A 151 -2.63 -8.60 -17.66
C ARG A 151 -2.28 -8.46 -19.14
N ARG A 152 -2.91 -7.52 -19.85
CA ARG A 152 -2.73 -7.30 -21.30
C ARG A 152 -1.81 -6.14 -21.61
N GLU A 153 -1.88 -5.08 -20.79
CA GLU A 153 -1.24 -3.79 -21.05
C GLU A 153 -0.41 -3.31 -19.86
N ARG A 154 0.86 -3.04 -20.12
CA ARG A 154 1.83 -2.61 -19.07
C ARG A 154 2.42 -1.23 -19.30
N THR A 155 2.07 -0.57 -20.40
CA THR A 155 2.68 0.71 -20.76
C THR A 155 1.87 1.89 -20.21
N VAL A 156 2.56 2.85 -19.59
CA VAL A 156 1.92 4.11 -19.14
C VAL A 156 1.22 4.82 -20.30
N VAL A 157 1.75 4.67 -21.52
CA VAL A 157 1.18 5.27 -22.76
C VAL A 157 -0.26 4.79 -23.00
N TYR A 158 -0.53 3.49 -22.81
CA TYR A 158 -1.86 2.94 -22.96
C TYR A 158 -2.88 3.60 -22.03
N TYR A 159 -2.57 3.62 -20.73
CA TYR A 159 -3.44 4.20 -19.71
C TYR A 159 -3.61 5.72 -19.86
N ALA A 160 -2.54 6.41 -20.21
CA ALA A 160 -2.59 7.85 -20.49
C ALA A 160 -3.54 8.17 -21.65
N ARG A 161 -3.47 7.38 -22.73
CA ARG A 161 -4.39 7.52 -23.89
C ARG A 161 -5.84 7.30 -23.48
N LYS A 162 -6.13 6.25 -22.69
CA LYS A 162 -7.48 5.95 -22.18
C LYS A 162 -8.05 7.09 -21.32
N LEU A 163 -7.18 7.81 -20.62
CA LEU A 163 -7.54 8.95 -19.76
C LEU A 163 -7.43 10.31 -20.46
N CYS A 164 -7.15 10.32 -21.76
CA CYS A 164 -6.96 11.54 -22.57
C CYS A 164 -5.85 12.46 -21.99
N LEU A 165 -4.74 11.87 -21.52
CA LEU A 165 -3.59 12.57 -20.94
C LEU A 165 -2.28 12.21 -21.65
N SER A 166 -1.25 13.03 -21.44
CA SER A 166 0.11 12.63 -21.77
C SER A 166 0.67 11.66 -20.70
N PRO A 167 1.56 10.72 -21.07
CA PRO A 167 2.19 9.81 -20.11
C PRO A 167 2.91 10.54 -18.97
N LYS A 168 3.57 11.65 -19.28
CA LYS A 168 4.27 12.50 -18.30
C LYS A 168 3.27 13.11 -17.29
N HIS A 169 2.15 13.64 -17.79
CA HIS A 169 1.12 14.23 -16.93
C HIS A 169 0.45 13.18 -16.06
N LEU A 170 0.06 12.03 -16.61
CA LEU A 170 -0.50 10.91 -15.84
C LEU A 170 0.46 10.50 -14.72
N SER A 171 1.74 10.23 -15.03
CA SER A 171 2.72 9.82 -14.01
C SER A 171 2.93 10.89 -12.93
N ALA A 172 2.92 12.18 -13.30
CA ALA A 172 3.06 13.25 -12.33
C ALA A 172 1.85 13.34 -11.38
N VAL A 173 0.62 13.22 -11.91
CA VAL A 173 -0.60 13.26 -11.10
C VAL A 173 -0.71 12.04 -10.19
N VAL A 174 -0.45 10.84 -10.71
CA VAL A 174 -0.45 9.60 -9.93
C VAL A 174 0.59 9.68 -8.82
N LYS A 175 1.82 10.12 -9.13
CA LYS A 175 2.88 10.28 -8.13
C LYS A 175 2.52 11.31 -7.07
N ALA A 176 1.95 12.45 -7.48
CA ALA A 176 1.53 13.49 -6.55
C ALA A 176 0.43 13.00 -5.58
N ALA A 177 -0.47 12.13 -6.04
CA ALA A 177 -1.58 11.62 -5.25
C ALA A 177 -1.22 10.39 -4.41
N SER A 178 -0.40 9.47 -4.95
CA SER A 178 -0.13 8.16 -4.33
C SER A 178 1.29 7.98 -3.80
N GLY A 179 2.22 8.86 -4.17
CA GLY A 179 3.65 8.71 -3.87
C GLY A 179 4.41 7.83 -4.88
N MET A 180 3.71 7.11 -5.76
CA MET A 180 4.28 6.21 -6.77
C MET A 180 3.93 6.69 -8.17
N THR A 181 4.86 6.54 -9.13
CA THR A 181 4.59 6.83 -10.54
C THR A 181 3.56 5.84 -11.12
N ALA A 182 2.94 6.20 -12.25
CA ALA A 182 2.03 5.30 -12.94
C ALA A 182 2.71 3.99 -13.37
N GLY A 183 4.00 4.02 -13.76
CA GLY A 183 4.78 2.82 -14.08
C GLY A 183 4.95 1.91 -12.88
N GLU A 184 5.38 2.46 -11.75
CA GLU A 184 5.54 1.70 -10.49
C GLU A 184 4.22 1.05 -10.03
N TRP A 185 3.08 1.71 -10.24
CA TRP A 185 1.76 1.15 -9.96
C TRP A 185 1.45 -0.08 -10.82
N ILE A 186 1.68 0.04 -12.14
CA ILE A 186 1.44 -1.05 -13.10
C ILE A 186 2.36 -2.23 -12.78
N ASP A 187 3.66 -1.96 -12.59
CA ASP A 187 4.68 -2.96 -12.28
C ASP A 187 4.33 -3.72 -10.99
N ARG A 188 3.94 -2.99 -9.95
CA ARG A 188 3.56 -3.56 -8.66
C ARG A 188 2.34 -4.48 -8.79
N LYS A 189 1.32 -4.08 -9.57
CA LYS A 189 0.14 -4.92 -9.83
C LYS A 189 0.49 -6.20 -10.58
N VAL A 190 1.30 -6.10 -11.63
CA VAL A 190 1.75 -7.26 -12.41
C VAL A 190 2.57 -8.23 -11.56
N ILE A 191 3.48 -7.71 -10.73
CA ILE A 191 4.31 -8.54 -9.84
C ILE A 191 3.47 -9.22 -8.76
N LEU A 192 2.47 -8.54 -8.20
CA LEU A 192 1.56 -9.15 -7.25
C LEU A 192 0.84 -10.34 -7.85
N GLU A 193 0.24 -10.17 -9.02
CA GLU A 193 -0.45 -11.26 -9.72
C GLU A 193 0.51 -12.40 -10.05
N ALA A 194 1.72 -12.09 -10.52
CA ALA A 194 2.76 -13.09 -10.75
C ALA A 194 3.09 -13.89 -9.48
N LYS A 195 3.25 -13.23 -8.34
CA LYS A 195 3.47 -13.87 -7.04
C LYS A 195 2.31 -14.78 -6.65
N LEU A 196 1.07 -14.34 -6.85
CA LEU A 196 -0.14 -15.13 -6.56
C LEU A 196 -0.21 -16.38 -7.45
N LEU A 197 0.02 -16.24 -8.75
CA LEU A 197 0.05 -17.39 -9.68
C LEU A 197 1.18 -18.37 -9.36
N LEU A 198 2.36 -17.86 -9.00
CA LEU A 198 3.49 -18.70 -8.60
C LEU A 198 3.25 -19.49 -7.32
N ARG A 199 2.48 -18.93 -6.36
CA ARG A 199 2.20 -19.56 -5.05
C ARG A 199 1.00 -20.49 -5.07
N ASN A 200 -0.07 -20.08 -5.74
CA ASN A 200 -1.39 -20.66 -5.53
C ASN A 200 -1.82 -21.58 -6.69
N THR A 201 -1.00 -21.72 -7.72
CA THR A 201 -1.33 -22.54 -8.89
C THR A 201 -0.20 -23.50 -9.24
N GLY A 202 -0.56 -24.63 -9.89
CA GLY A 202 0.40 -25.56 -10.50
C GLY A 202 0.93 -25.09 -11.86
N MET A 203 0.62 -23.87 -12.31
CA MET A 203 1.04 -23.35 -13.62
C MET A 203 2.56 -23.33 -13.74
N THR A 204 3.07 -23.73 -14.89
CA THR A 204 4.48 -23.55 -15.23
C THR A 204 4.83 -22.07 -15.36
N ILE A 205 6.12 -21.72 -15.26
CA ILE A 205 6.57 -20.35 -15.46
C ILE A 205 6.26 -19.85 -16.86
N GLN A 206 6.25 -20.76 -17.85
CA GLN A 206 5.85 -20.45 -19.22
C GLN A 206 4.36 -20.08 -19.32
N GLU A 207 3.48 -20.84 -18.69
CA GLU A 207 2.04 -20.56 -18.66
C GLU A 207 1.74 -19.24 -17.94
N ILE A 208 2.39 -18.95 -16.82
CA ILE A 208 2.29 -17.65 -16.11
C ILE A 208 2.75 -16.51 -17.01
N SER A 209 3.86 -16.70 -17.72
CA SER A 209 4.36 -15.72 -18.69
C SER A 209 3.32 -15.41 -19.78
N THR A 210 2.64 -16.44 -20.27
CA THR A 210 1.57 -16.32 -21.28
C THR A 210 0.32 -15.66 -20.70
N GLU A 211 -0.12 -16.09 -19.51
CA GLU A 211 -1.29 -15.51 -18.80
C GLU A 211 -1.12 -14.01 -18.55
N LEU A 212 0.09 -13.59 -18.21
CA LEU A 212 0.44 -12.18 -18.00
C LEU A 212 0.88 -11.47 -19.30
N ASN A 213 0.64 -12.07 -20.46
CA ASN A 213 0.90 -11.49 -21.77
C ASN A 213 2.36 -11.00 -21.97
N PHE A 214 3.34 -11.75 -21.47
CA PHE A 214 4.74 -11.50 -21.81
C PHE A 214 5.09 -12.18 -23.14
N SER A 215 5.97 -11.57 -23.90
CA SER A 215 6.41 -12.10 -25.20
C SER A 215 7.05 -13.48 -25.11
N ASN A 216 7.70 -13.79 -24.00
CA ASN A 216 8.25 -15.12 -23.67
C ASN A 216 8.65 -15.21 -22.20
N GLN A 217 8.90 -16.45 -21.74
CA GLN A 217 9.32 -16.76 -20.38
C GLN A 217 10.58 -16.03 -19.93
N SER A 218 11.55 -15.82 -20.82
CA SER A 218 12.82 -15.16 -20.49
C SER A 218 12.60 -13.67 -20.17
N PHE A 219 11.71 -13.02 -20.91
CA PHE A 219 11.33 -11.63 -20.65
C PHE A 219 10.60 -11.49 -19.31
N PHE A 220 9.64 -12.38 -19.04
CA PHE A 220 8.98 -12.45 -17.74
C PHE A 220 9.98 -12.68 -16.60
N GLY A 221 10.89 -13.64 -16.75
CA GLY A 221 11.91 -13.94 -15.75
C GLY A 221 12.82 -12.75 -15.41
N LYS A 222 13.26 -12.00 -16.42
CA LYS A 222 14.05 -10.77 -16.24
C LYS A 222 13.26 -9.67 -15.54
N TYR A 223 12.03 -9.44 -15.98
CA TYR A 223 11.14 -8.45 -15.40
C TYR A 223 10.85 -8.76 -13.93
N PHE A 224 10.46 -9.99 -13.62
CA PHE A 224 10.18 -10.43 -12.26
C PHE A 224 11.42 -10.30 -11.37
N LYS A 225 12.60 -10.79 -11.84
CA LYS A 225 13.86 -10.69 -11.08
C LYS A 225 14.28 -9.24 -10.85
N HIS A 226 14.11 -8.37 -11.85
CA HIS A 226 14.44 -6.94 -11.71
C HIS A 226 13.63 -6.26 -10.59
N LEU A 227 12.34 -6.59 -10.48
CA LEU A 227 11.43 -5.95 -9.53
C LEU A 227 11.37 -6.63 -8.16
N THR A 228 11.76 -7.92 -8.07
CA THR A 228 11.67 -8.69 -6.81
C THR A 228 13.02 -9.11 -6.23
N GLY A 229 14.10 -8.93 -6.98
CA GLY A 229 15.44 -9.40 -6.62
C GLY A 229 15.66 -10.90 -6.84
N ARG A 230 14.62 -11.71 -7.10
CA ARG A 230 14.68 -13.17 -7.25
C ARG A 230 14.03 -13.61 -8.56
N SER A 231 14.50 -14.73 -9.11
CA SER A 231 13.85 -15.33 -10.26
C SER A 231 12.48 -15.94 -9.87
N PRO A 232 11.54 -16.11 -10.82
CA PRO A 232 10.27 -16.79 -10.55
C PRO A 232 10.44 -18.20 -9.97
N ARG A 233 11.47 -18.92 -10.41
CA ARG A 233 11.78 -20.27 -9.93
C ARG A 233 12.24 -20.25 -8.47
N GLU A 234 13.19 -19.37 -8.11
CA GLU A 234 13.66 -19.18 -6.73
C GLU A 234 12.52 -18.73 -5.82
N PHE A 235 11.63 -17.86 -6.32
CA PHE A 235 10.48 -17.39 -5.55
C PHE A 235 9.52 -18.52 -5.23
N ARG A 236 9.24 -19.43 -6.17
CA ARG A 236 8.37 -20.61 -5.96
C ARG A 236 8.98 -21.59 -4.98
N SER A 237 10.24 -21.97 -5.15
CA SER A 237 10.88 -22.96 -4.28
C SER A 237 11.00 -22.54 -2.81
N ASN A 238 11.10 -21.25 -2.52
CA ASN A 238 11.16 -20.75 -1.14
C ASN A 238 9.78 -20.68 -0.45
N ASN A 239 8.68 -20.98 -1.13
CA ASN A 239 7.35 -21.06 -0.53
C ASN A 239 6.87 -22.50 -0.30
N ASP A 240 7.61 -23.49 -0.80
CA ASP A 240 7.33 -24.91 -0.58
C ASP A 240 8.02 -25.44 0.71
N SER A 241 8.73 -24.57 1.43
CA SER A 241 9.40 -24.81 2.72
C SER A 241 8.67 -24.02 3.82
#